data_38e4c8db4717f12a8cfe4dda0676681b
#
_entry.id   38e4c8db4717f12a8cfe4dda0676681b
#
_cell.length_a   1.000
_cell.length_b   1.000
_cell.length_c   1.000
_cell.angle_alpha   90.00
_cell.angle_beta   90.00
_cell.angle_gamma   90.00
#
_symmetry.space_group_name_H-M   'P 1'
#
loop_
_entity.id
_entity.type
_entity.pdbx_description
1 polymer ?
#
loop_
_entity_poly.entity_id
_entity_poly.type
_entity_poly.pdbx_seq_one_letter_code
_entity_poly.pdbx_strand_id
1 'polypeptide(L)'
;MHVFYNPVTDDLIDEYKQVISDLYEYRCNLGMPPGLFETRIYFITEHKICQLVQSFLESQLRVKLTLERAELQVWPVGGHSEFHKHEARGRESTDYNSLLYLNDDFSGGEFYTEDVRVQPRKNMLTFFDGRNTMHGVTKVEGPSHRYTIIFWWHNTEFI
;
A
#
# COMPACT_ATOMS: atom_id res chain seq x y z
N MET A 1 6.95 7.38 11.26
CA MET A 1 6.41 7.19 9.89
C MET A 1 6.94 8.27 8.98
N HIS A 2 7.32 7.89 7.78
CA HIS A 2 7.76 8.82 6.74
C HIS A 2 6.70 8.91 5.65
N VAL A 3 6.55 10.08 5.07
CA VAL A 3 5.66 10.32 3.92
C VAL A 3 6.48 11.01 2.83
N PHE A 4 6.44 10.45 1.64
CA PHE A 4 7.14 10.96 0.46
C PHE A 4 6.14 11.21 -0.67
N TYR A 5 6.50 12.09 -1.57
CA TYR A 5 5.69 12.43 -2.74
C TYR A 5 6.47 12.16 -4.02
N ASN A 6 5.76 11.66 -5.03
CA ASN A 6 6.29 11.42 -6.37
C ASN A 6 7.54 10.50 -6.41
N PRO A 7 7.50 9.31 -5.77
CA PRO A 7 8.61 8.38 -5.87
C PRO A 7 8.81 7.82 -7.27
N VAL A 8 7.77 7.81 -8.08
CA VAL A 8 7.76 7.38 -9.48
C VAL A 8 7.02 8.42 -10.33
N THR A 9 6.95 8.23 -11.65
CA THR A 9 6.21 9.15 -12.52
C THR A 9 4.70 8.97 -12.38
N ASP A 10 3.95 10.04 -12.61
CA ASP A 10 2.48 9.97 -12.62
C ASP A 10 1.95 9.05 -13.71
N ASP A 11 2.62 8.97 -14.86
CA ASP A 11 2.25 8.04 -15.94
C ASP A 11 2.30 6.59 -15.48
N LEU A 12 3.32 6.22 -14.68
CA LEU A 12 3.44 4.89 -14.13
C LEU A 12 2.35 4.61 -13.08
N ILE A 13 2.00 5.59 -12.27
CA ILE A 13 0.88 5.51 -11.33
C ILE A 13 -0.43 5.25 -12.08
N ASP A 14 -0.71 6.00 -13.14
CA ASP A 14 -1.92 5.85 -13.95
C ASP A 14 -2.00 4.48 -14.61
N GLU A 15 -0.87 3.96 -15.10
CA GLU A 15 -0.78 2.62 -15.68
C GLU A 15 -1.20 1.54 -14.67
N TYR A 16 -0.64 1.56 -13.48
CA TYR A 16 -0.97 0.56 -12.43
C TYR A 16 -2.38 0.77 -11.88
N LYS A 17 -2.85 1.99 -11.78
CA LYS A 17 -4.23 2.27 -11.40
C LYS A 17 -5.22 1.66 -12.38
N GLN A 18 -4.93 1.74 -13.68
CA GLN A 18 -5.77 1.12 -14.70
C GLN A 18 -5.75 -0.42 -14.60
N VAL A 19 -4.57 -0.99 -14.41
CA VAL A 19 -4.42 -2.45 -14.24
C VAL A 19 -5.23 -2.96 -13.04
N ILE A 20 -5.08 -2.33 -11.88
CA ILE A 20 -5.78 -2.77 -10.67
C ILE A 20 -7.29 -2.59 -10.80
N SER A 21 -7.74 -1.50 -11.39
CA SER A 21 -9.16 -1.22 -11.61
C SER A 21 -9.80 -2.28 -12.52
N ASP A 22 -9.14 -2.61 -13.62
CA ASP A 22 -9.61 -3.63 -14.57
C ASP A 22 -9.66 -5.02 -13.92
N LEU A 23 -8.65 -5.39 -13.17
CA LEU A 23 -8.60 -6.68 -12.46
C LEU A 23 -9.68 -6.79 -11.39
N TYR A 24 -9.93 -5.70 -10.67
CA TYR A 24 -10.99 -5.66 -9.66
C TYR A 24 -12.36 -5.84 -10.29
N GLU A 25 -12.67 -5.10 -11.34
CA GLU A 25 -13.93 -5.20 -12.08
C GLU A 25 -14.12 -6.61 -12.67
N TYR A 26 -13.06 -7.19 -13.22
CA TYR A 26 -13.08 -8.55 -13.74
C TYR A 26 -13.48 -9.56 -12.65
N ARG A 27 -12.88 -9.46 -11.47
CA ARG A 27 -13.22 -10.32 -10.32
C ARG A 27 -14.66 -10.15 -9.86
N CYS A 28 -15.15 -8.91 -9.81
CA CYS A 28 -16.54 -8.62 -9.45
C CYS A 28 -17.49 -9.25 -10.46
N ASN A 29 -17.20 -9.18 -11.74
CA ASN A 29 -18.01 -9.78 -12.82
C ASN A 29 -18.01 -11.33 -12.77
N LEU A 30 -17.00 -11.94 -12.21
CA LEU A 30 -16.97 -13.39 -11.95
C LEU A 30 -17.75 -13.80 -10.69
N GLY A 31 -18.37 -12.84 -10.00
CA GLY A 31 -19.10 -13.10 -8.77
C GLY A 31 -18.22 -13.34 -7.55
N MET A 32 -16.92 -13.00 -7.64
CA MET A 32 -16.04 -13.03 -6.49
C MET A 32 -16.30 -11.76 -5.66
N PRO A 33 -16.95 -11.85 -4.48
CA PRO A 33 -17.17 -10.66 -3.68
C PRO A 33 -15.84 -10.10 -3.23
N PRO A 34 -15.66 -8.77 -3.27
CA PRO A 34 -14.54 -8.15 -2.60
C PRO A 34 -14.61 -8.53 -1.12
N GLY A 35 -13.45 -8.71 -0.49
CA GLY A 35 -13.39 -8.83 0.97
C GLY A 35 -14.09 -7.62 1.61
N LEU A 36 -14.57 -7.79 2.84
CA LEU A 36 -15.33 -6.74 3.53
C LEU A 36 -14.53 -5.45 3.71
N PHE A 37 -13.20 -5.55 3.75
CA PHE A 37 -12.32 -4.44 4.09
C PHE A 37 -11.30 -4.16 3.01
N GLU A 38 -10.54 -5.15 2.58
CA GLU A 38 -9.55 -5.02 1.55
C GLU A 38 -9.62 -6.18 0.57
N THR A 39 -9.27 -5.93 -0.67
CA THR A 39 -9.15 -6.98 -1.68
C THR A 39 -7.72 -6.98 -2.23
N ARG A 40 -7.02 -8.07 -1.99
CA ARG A 40 -5.71 -8.33 -2.58
C ARG A 40 -5.91 -8.84 -3.99
N ILE A 41 -5.42 -8.09 -4.96
CA ILE A 41 -5.74 -8.37 -6.36
C ILE A 41 -4.68 -9.22 -7.02
N TYR A 42 -3.41 -8.81 -6.90
CA TYR A 42 -2.35 -9.42 -7.68
C TYR A 42 -0.98 -9.12 -7.08
N PHE A 43 -0.11 -10.15 -7.06
CA PHE A 43 1.28 -9.98 -6.66
C PHE A 43 2.09 -9.39 -7.80
N ILE A 44 2.86 -8.35 -7.51
CA ILE A 44 3.69 -7.64 -8.47
C ILE A 44 5.15 -7.55 -8.05
N THR A 45 5.60 -8.45 -7.18
CA THR A 45 6.93 -8.42 -6.55
C THR A 45 8.07 -8.29 -7.57
N GLU A 46 7.93 -8.90 -8.75
CA GLU A 46 8.93 -8.87 -9.82
C GLU A 46 8.78 -7.68 -10.79
N HIS A 47 7.81 -6.81 -10.57
CA HIS A 47 7.57 -5.68 -11.46
C HIS A 47 8.58 -4.55 -11.25
N LYS A 48 8.92 -3.87 -12.34
CA LYS A 48 9.88 -2.76 -12.34
C LYS A 48 9.54 -1.64 -11.35
N ILE A 49 8.25 -1.36 -11.14
CA ILE A 49 7.84 -0.32 -10.18
C ILE A 49 8.37 -0.62 -8.78
N CYS A 50 8.49 -1.88 -8.39
CA CYS A 50 9.02 -2.28 -7.09
C CYS A 50 10.50 -1.89 -6.95
N GLN A 51 11.30 -2.09 -8.00
CA GLN A 51 12.71 -1.70 -8.02
C GLN A 51 12.86 -0.18 -7.94
N LEU A 52 12.00 0.57 -8.61
CA LEU A 52 12.00 2.03 -8.57
C LEU A 52 11.65 2.56 -7.18
N VAL A 53 10.63 2.01 -6.54
CA VAL A 53 10.24 2.37 -5.17
C VAL A 53 11.35 2.00 -4.18
N GLN A 54 11.93 0.81 -4.31
CA GLN A 54 13.05 0.37 -3.47
C GLN A 54 14.22 1.34 -3.55
N SER A 55 14.67 1.66 -4.76
CA SER A 55 15.79 2.59 -4.98
C SER A 55 15.49 3.98 -4.41
N PHE A 56 14.27 4.45 -4.57
CA PHE A 56 13.84 5.71 -3.98
C PHE A 56 13.94 5.69 -2.45
N LEU A 57 13.38 4.67 -1.80
CA LEU A 57 13.40 4.55 -0.34
C LEU A 57 14.81 4.40 0.20
N GLU A 58 15.64 3.58 -0.42
CA GLU A 58 17.03 3.39 -0.01
C GLU A 58 17.83 4.69 -0.09
N SER A 59 17.59 5.48 -1.14
CA SER A 59 18.22 6.79 -1.29
C SER A 59 17.76 7.80 -0.24
N GLN A 60 16.45 7.85 0.04
CA GLN A 60 15.88 8.81 0.98
C GLN A 60 16.21 8.48 2.44
N LEU A 61 16.18 7.20 2.79
CA LEU A 61 16.33 6.73 4.16
C LEU A 61 17.76 6.29 4.50
N ARG A 62 18.62 6.15 3.48
CA ARG A 62 19.99 5.63 3.61
C ARG A 62 20.04 4.26 4.31
N VAL A 63 19.15 3.38 3.88
CA VAL A 63 19.03 2.00 4.35
C VAL A 63 19.12 1.06 3.18
N LYS A 64 19.37 -0.21 3.44
CA LYS A 64 19.21 -1.26 2.44
C LYS A 64 17.97 -2.07 2.76
N LEU A 65 17.14 -2.27 1.74
CA LEU A 65 15.88 -2.97 1.86
C LEU A 65 15.88 -4.19 0.95
N THR A 66 15.24 -5.24 1.41
CA THR A 66 14.87 -6.39 0.58
C THR A 66 13.36 -6.45 0.52
N LEU A 67 12.83 -6.51 -0.69
CA LEU A 67 11.39 -6.67 -0.90
C LEU A 67 11.00 -8.14 -0.72
N GLU A 68 10.15 -8.42 0.24
CA GLU A 68 9.55 -9.74 0.38
C GLU A 68 8.42 -9.92 -0.63
N ARG A 69 7.50 -8.96 -0.68
CA ARG A 69 6.39 -8.99 -1.62
C ARG A 69 5.79 -7.61 -1.83
N ALA A 70 5.12 -7.45 -2.96
CA ALA A 70 4.30 -6.29 -3.27
C ALA A 70 2.99 -6.75 -3.90
N GLU A 71 1.91 -6.09 -3.55
CA GLU A 71 0.56 -6.44 -4.01
C GLU A 71 -0.22 -5.20 -4.44
N LEU A 72 -0.97 -5.35 -5.52
CA LEU A 72 -2.05 -4.43 -5.86
C LEU A 72 -3.22 -4.68 -4.90
N GLN A 73 -3.74 -3.63 -4.32
CA GLN A 73 -4.75 -3.71 -3.27
C GLN A 73 -5.88 -2.70 -3.50
N VAL A 74 -7.11 -3.17 -3.36
CA VAL A 74 -8.31 -2.34 -3.41
C VAL A 74 -8.97 -2.31 -2.05
N TRP A 75 -9.27 -1.12 -1.57
CA TRP A 75 -10.20 -0.92 -0.47
C TRP A 75 -11.50 -0.38 -1.08
N PRO A 76 -12.53 -1.23 -1.23
CA PRO A 76 -13.80 -0.78 -1.80
C PRO A 76 -14.46 0.29 -0.95
N VAL A 77 -15.33 1.08 -1.56
CA VAL A 77 -16.20 2.01 -0.81
C VAL A 77 -16.91 1.24 0.32
N GLY A 78 -16.81 1.77 1.53
CA GLY A 78 -17.26 1.10 2.76
C GLY A 78 -16.18 0.32 3.50
N GLY A 79 -15.04 0.03 2.85
CA GLY A 79 -13.92 -0.67 3.46
C GLY A 79 -13.21 0.15 4.53
N HIS A 80 -12.77 -0.52 5.57
CA HIS A 80 -12.00 0.09 6.67
C HIS A 80 -11.15 -0.96 7.35
N SER A 81 -10.17 -0.53 8.11
CA SER A 81 -9.39 -1.40 8.98
C SER A 81 -9.32 -0.80 10.37
N GLU A 82 -9.62 -1.62 11.36
CA GLU A 82 -9.49 -1.21 12.74
C GLU A 82 -8.02 -1.09 13.17
N PHE A 83 -7.83 -0.49 14.33
CA PHE A 83 -6.52 -0.24 14.90
C PHE A 83 -5.83 -1.57 15.24
N HIS A 84 -4.71 -1.85 14.60
CA HIS A 84 -3.96 -3.10 14.74
C HIS A 84 -2.47 -2.89 14.49
N LYS A 85 -1.69 -3.91 14.78
CA LYS A 85 -0.28 -4.01 14.33
C LYS A 85 -0.05 -5.37 13.69
N HIS A 86 0.95 -5.45 12.82
CA HIS A 86 1.31 -6.72 12.19
C HIS A 86 2.00 -7.60 13.22
N GLU A 87 1.41 -8.75 13.51
CA GLU A 87 2.03 -9.71 14.40
C GLU A 87 3.18 -10.44 13.69
N ALA A 88 4.27 -10.63 14.43
CA ALA A 88 5.36 -11.46 13.97
C ALA A 88 4.91 -12.92 13.97
N ARG A 89 4.73 -13.50 12.79
CA ARG A 89 4.43 -14.92 12.61
C ARG A 89 5.62 -15.60 11.93
N GLY A 90 6.59 -16.02 12.74
CA GLY A 90 7.74 -16.77 12.24
C GLY A 90 8.54 -15.99 11.18
N ARG A 91 8.80 -16.66 10.02
CA ARG A 91 9.57 -16.07 8.93
C ARG A 91 8.83 -15.03 8.09
N GLU A 92 7.52 -14.88 8.31
CA GLU A 92 6.67 -13.98 7.53
C GLU A 92 6.63 -12.56 8.07
N SER A 93 7.32 -12.29 9.18
CA SER A 93 7.34 -10.95 9.76
C SER A 93 8.32 -10.07 8.99
N THR A 94 7.79 -9.05 8.34
CA THR A 94 8.60 -7.99 7.74
C THR A 94 8.85 -6.88 8.74
N ASP A 95 9.95 -6.14 8.52
CA ASP A 95 10.32 -5.04 9.41
C ASP A 95 9.50 -3.78 9.12
N TYR A 96 9.23 -3.50 7.85
CA TYR A 96 8.59 -2.26 7.42
C TYR A 96 7.57 -2.51 6.31
N ASN A 97 6.63 -1.57 6.23
CA ASN A 97 5.63 -1.53 5.17
C ASN A 97 5.61 -0.17 4.48
N SER A 98 5.19 -0.17 3.23
CA SER A 98 4.95 1.03 2.45
C SER A 98 3.63 0.92 1.71
N LEU A 99 2.93 2.03 1.59
CA LEU A 99 1.74 2.16 0.76
C LEU A 99 2.00 3.22 -0.30
N LEU A 100 1.83 2.84 -1.57
CA LEU A 100 1.86 3.77 -2.69
C LEU A 100 0.43 3.99 -3.18
N TYR A 101 -0.06 5.21 -3.08
CA TYR A 101 -1.43 5.56 -3.46
C TYR A 101 -1.52 5.79 -4.96
N LEU A 102 -2.45 5.08 -5.61
CA LEU A 102 -2.66 5.17 -7.06
C LEU A 102 -3.75 6.17 -7.45
N ASN A 103 -4.57 6.58 -6.48
CA ASN A 103 -5.61 7.59 -6.65
C ASN A 103 -5.89 8.32 -5.34
N ASP A 104 -6.65 9.40 -5.44
CA ASP A 104 -7.10 10.19 -4.30
C ASP A 104 -8.52 10.76 -4.48
N ASP A 105 -9.26 10.26 -5.46
CA ASP A 105 -10.63 10.69 -5.80
C ASP A 105 -11.68 10.01 -4.91
N PHE A 106 -11.41 9.97 -3.61
CA PHE A 106 -12.30 9.43 -2.59
C PHE A 106 -12.15 10.21 -1.28
N SER A 107 -13.16 10.14 -0.43
CA SER A 107 -13.11 10.64 0.95
C SER A 107 -12.85 9.47 1.90
N GLY A 108 -12.31 9.77 3.09
CA GLY A 108 -11.94 8.72 4.03
C GLY A 108 -10.75 7.92 3.53
N GLY A 109 -10.66 6.65 3.91
CA GLY A 109 -9.55 5.80 3.51
C GLY A 109 -8.18 6.31 4.02
N GLU A 110 -8.20 7.08 5.09
CA GLU A 110 -6.98 7.65 5.68
C GLU A 110 -6.27 6.60 6.52
N PHE A 111 -4.97 6.47 6.32
CA PHE A 111 -4.10 5.72 7.22
C PHE A 111 -3.92 6.53 8.50
N TYR A 112 -4.08 5.90 9.65
CA TYR A 112 -3.93 6.58 10.93
C TYR A 112 -3.17 5.73 11.96
N THR A 113 -2.44 6.43 12.83
CA THR A 113 -1.83 5.91 14.04
C THR A 113 -2.40 6.66 15.24
N GLU A 114 -1.88 6.43 16.44
CA GLU A 114 -2.28 7.22 17.62
C GLU A 114 -2.01 8.73 17.44
N ASP A 115 -0.93 9.07 16.75
CA ASP A 115 -0.43 10.44 16.66
C ASP A 115 -0.62 11.10 15.30
N VAL A 116 -0.85 10.31 14.25
CA VAL A 116 -0.81 10.79 12.88
C VAL A 116 -1.99 10.26 12.08
N ARG A 117 -2.56 11.14 11.25
CA ARG A 117 -3.55 10.78 10.25
C ARG A 117 -3.04 11.27 8.88
N VAL A 118 -2.99 10.38 7.91
CA VAL A 118 -2.46 10.66 6.58
C VAL A 118 -3.61 10.80 5.58
N GLN A 119 -3.73 12.00 5.01
CA GLN A 119 -4.63 12.28 3.91
C GLN A 119 -4.07 11.64 2.64
N PRO A 120 -4.77 10.68 2.00
CA PRO A 120 -4.29 10.09 0.76
C PRO A 120 -4.10 11.12 -0.34
N ARG A 121 -3.01 10.98 -1.10
CA ARG A 121 -2.75 11.74 -2.32
C ARG A 121 -2.17 10.81 -3.38
N LYS A 122 -2.61 10.98 -4.61
CA LYS A 122 -2.06 10.23 -5.75
C LYS A 122 -0.54 10.38 -5.80
N ASN A 123 0.15 9.26 -6.01
CA ASN A 123 1.62 9.21 -6.06
C ASN A 123 2.30 9.61 -4.73
N MET A 124 1.67 9.28 -3.62
CA MET A 124 2.21 9.44 -2.28
C MET A 124 2.64 8.08 -1.74
N LEU A 125 3.81 8.02 -1.13
CA LEU A 125 4.39 6.82 -0.55
C LEU A 125 4.56 7.00 0.95
N THR A 126 4.03 6.07 1.74
CA THR A 126 4.30 5.98 3.17
C THR A 126 5.38 4.93 3.44
N PHE A 127 6.08 5.09 4.55
CA PHE A 127 7.01 4.08 5.05
C PHE A 127 6.89 4.03 6.58
N PHE A 128 6.56 2.87 7.12
CA PHE A 128 6.30 2.73 8.54
C PHE A 128 6.65 1.33 9.05
N ASP A 129 6.86 1.24 10.36
CA ASP A 129 7.06 -0.01 11.06
C ASP A 129 5.69 -0.63 11.40
N GLY A 130 5.17 -1.48 10.52
CA GLY A 130 3.85 -2.11 10.69
C GLY A 130 3.81 -3.14 11.81
N ARG A 131 4.97 -3.64 12.23
CA ARG A 131 5.06 -4.61 13.33
C ARG A 131 4.87 -3.95 14.69
N ASN A 132 5.44 -2.77 14.89
CA ASN A 132 5.47 -2.10 16.19
C ASN A 132 4.50 -0.91 16.27
N THR A 133 4.00 -0.42 15.14
CA THR A 133 3.10 0.72 15.09
C THR A 133 1.65 0.28 14.97
N MET A 134 0.84 0.59 15.97
CA MET A 134 -0.61 0.43 15.88
C MET A 134 -1.15 1.38 14.82
N HIS A 135 -1.91 0.86 13.87
CA HIS A 135 -2.43 1.62 12.74
C HIS A 135 -3.76 1.05 12.24
N GLY A 136 -4.44 1.83 11.45
CA GLY A 136 -5.69 1.45 10.82
C GLY A 136 -5.95 2.28 9.57
N VAL A 137 -7.09 2.02 8.94
CA VAL A 137 -7.56 2.78 7.79
C VAL A 137 -9.01 3.19 8.04
N THR A 138 -9.31 4.47 7.97
CA THR A 138 -10.67 4.97 8.13
C THR A 138 -11.54 4.52 6.95
N LYS A 139 -12.85 4.52 7.14
CA LYS A 139 -13.80 4.08 6.13
C LYS A 139 -13.63 4.84 4.82
N VAL A 140 -13.55 4.10 3.71
CA VAL A 140 -13.57 4.68 2.36
C VAL A 140 -14.99 5.09 2.03
N GLU A 141 -15.21 6.37 1.76
CA GLU A 141 -16.56 6.93 1.54
C GLU A 141 -16.87 7.22 0.07
N GLY A 142 -15.91 7.01 -0.81
CA GLY A 142 -16.08 7.22 -2.24
C GLY A 142 -15.94 8.69 -2.66
N PRO A 143 -16.27 9.02 -3.93
CA PRO A 143 -17.00 8.19 -4.89
C PRO A 143 -16.20 7.00 -5.47
N SER A 144 -14.87 7.09 -5.53
CA SER A 144 -14.03 6.01 -6.03
C SER A 144 -13.61 5.04 -4.92
N HIS A 145 -13.24 3.83 -5.29
CA HIS A 145 -12.52 2.93 -4.40
C HIS A 145 -11.09 3.45 -4.17
N ARG A 146 -10.45 2.97 -3.11
CA ARG A 146 -9.08 3.29 -2.76
C ARG A 146 -8.15 2.23 -3.34
N TYR A 147 -7.28 2.63 -4.25
CA TYR A 147 -6.32 1.75 -4.92
C TYR A 147 -4.91 2.05 -4.46
N THR A 148 -4.20 1.02 -4.02
CA THR A 148 -2.83 1.13 -3.52
C THR A 148 -1.97 -0.03 -3.99
N ILE A 149 -0.65 0.18 -3.92
CA ILE A 149 0.32 -0.92 -3.88
C ILE A 149 0.86 -0.97 -2.46
N ILE A 150 0.83 -2.13 -1.83
CA ILE A 150 1.45 -2.36 -0.54
C ILE A 150 2.74 -3.16 -0.72
N PHE A 151 3.80 -2.73 -0.02
CA PHE A 151 5.11 -3.34 -0.04
C PHE A 151 5.47 -3.84 1.36
N TRP A 152 6.07 -5.02 1.43
CA TRP A 152 6.64 -5.57 2.66
C TRP A 152 8.16 -5.64 2.52
N TRP A 153 8.87 -5.00 3.45
CA TRP A 153 10.32 -4.82 3.41
C TRP A 153 11.00 -5.48 4.59
N HIS A 154 12.18 -6.04 4.33
CA HIS A 154 13.17 -6.36 5.35
C HIS A 154 14.30 -5.35 5.31
N ASN A 155 14.78 -4.98 6.48
CA ASN A 155 16.01 -4.21 6.61
C ASN A 155 17.20 -5.17 6.50
N THR A 156 18.08 -4.95 5.51
CA THR A 156 19.22 -5.81 5.24
C THR A 156 20.55 -5.11 5.56
N GLU A 157 20.60 -4.34 6.65
CA GLU A 157 21.83 -3.62 7.05
C GLU A 157 23.03 -4.54 7.37
N PHE A 158 22.79 -5.83 7.45
CA PHE A 158 23.82 -6.79 7.79
C PHE A 158 24.27 -7.59 6.55
N ILE A 159 25.15 -7.00 5.81
CA ILE A 159 25.91 -7.76 4.82
C ILE A 159 27.34 -7.87 5.31
#